data_50edee4488a77a455af0a3b594852333
#
_entry.id   50edee4488a77a455af0a3b594852333
#
_cell.length_a   1.000
_cell.length_b   1.000
_cell.length_c   1.000
_cell.angle_alpha   90.00
_cell.angle_beta   90.00
_cell.angle_gamma   90.00
#
_symmetry.space_group_name_H-M   'P 1'
#
loop_
_entity.id
_entity.type
_entity.pdbx_description
1 polymer ?
#
loop_
_entity_poly.entity_id
_entity_poly.type
_entity_poly.pdbx_seq_one_letter_code
_entity_poly.pdbx_strand_id
1 'polypeptide(L)'
;MQKILIVEDDIDIQDILKNHLIDAGYEVVVASDGVAGIAMFDDTIDLLLLDIMLPKIDGYGVCEVIRKRSQVPIINSVRVPGTLTSNKENLL
;
A
#
# COMPACT_ATOMS: atom_id res chain seq x y z
N MET A 1 -11.73 -5.06 -13.55
CA MET A 1 -10.34 -5.22 -13.08
C MET A 1 -10.20 -4.50 -11.76
N GLN A 2 -9.61 -5.19 -10.78
CA GLN A 2 -9.44 -4.57 -9.46
C GLN A 2 -8.26 -3.63 -9.46
N LYS A 3 -8.38 -2.56 -8.71
CA LYS A 3 -7.37 -1.50 -8.67
C LYS A 3 -6.72 -1.46 -7.31
N ILE A 4 -5.40 -1.51 -7.30
CA ILE A 4 -4.60 -1.55 -6.08
C ILE A 4 -3.76 -0.28 -6.00
N LEU A 5 -3.81 0.38 -4.85
CA LEU A 5 -2.94 1.51 -4.57
C LEU A 5 -1.80 1.01 -3.69
N ILE A 6 -0.57 1.23 -4.14
CA ILE A 6 0.62 0.88 -3.39
C ILE A 6 1.21 2.17 -2.83
N VAL A 7 1.46 2.20 -1.52
CA VAL A 7 2.11 3.33 -0.88
C VAL A 7 3.44 2.83 -0.33
N GLU A 8 4.52 3.19 -1.00
CA GLU A 8 5.84 2.67 -0.71
C GLU A 8 6.88 3.67 -1.17
N ASP A 9 7.86 3.99 -0.33
CA ASP A 9 8.88 4.99 -0.67
C ASP A 9 10.07 4.41 -1.45
N ASP A 10 10.29 3.12 -1.38
CA ASP A 10 11.42 2.50 -2.06
C ASP A 10 11.04 2.16 -3.51
N ILE A 11 11.73 2.78 -4.45
CA ILE A 11 11.39 2.62 -5.86
C ILE A 11 11.57 1.19 -6.35
N ASP A 12 12.58 0.49 -5.87
CA ASP A 12 12.81 -0.89 -6.29
C ASP A 12 11.68 -1.79 -5.80
N ILE A 13 11.21 -1.57 -4.59
CA ILE A 13 10.10 -2.35 -4.06
C ILE A 13 8.81 -1.99 -4.81
N GLN A 14 8.60 -0.71 -5.10
CA GLN A 14 7.45 -0.30 -5.92
C GLN A 14 7.42 -1.07 -7.21
N ASP A 15 8.56 -1.16 -7.90
CA ASP A 15 8.61 -1.80 -9.20
C ASP A 15 8.35 -3.29 -9.10
N ILE A 16 8.91 -3.95 -8.10
CA ILE A 16 8.68 -5.38 -7.89
C ILE A 16 7.20 -5.65 -7.64
N LEU A 17 6.59 -4.91 -6.72
CA LEU A 17 5.19 -5.12 -6.41
C LEU A 17 4.30 -4.80 -7.60
N LYS A 18 4.58 -3.68 -8.26
CA LYS A 18 3.79 -3.26 -9.39
C LYS A 18 3.81 -4.31 -10.51
N ASN A 19 4.99 -4.80 -10.83
CA ASN A 19 5.12 -5.76 -11.93
C ASN A 19 4.41 -7.07 -11.59
N HIS A 20 4.55 -7.56 -10.38
CA HIS A 20 3.85 -8.77 -9.97
C HIS A 20 2.33 -8.60 -10.04
N LEU A 21 1.83 -7.46 -9.61
CA LEU A 21 0.38 -7.25 -9.58
C LEU A 21 -0.17 -7.04 -10.97
N ILE A 22 0.55 -6.34 -11.82
CA ILE A 22 0.11 -6.16 -13.20
C ILE A 22 0.08 -7.51 -13.92
N ASP A 23 1.10 -8.34 -13.70
CA ASP A 23 1.13 -9.66 -14.30
C ASP A 23 -0.03 -10.54 -13.82
N ALA A 24 -0.50 -10.29 -12.62
CA ALA A 24 -1.64 -11.04 -12.09
C ALA A 24 -2.99 -10.48 -12.54
N GLY A 25 -2.99 -9.42 -13.32
CA GLY A 25 -4.23 -8.88 -13.88
C GLY A 25 -4.83 -7.70 -13.14
N TYR A 26 -4.08 -7.08 -12.23
CA TYR A 26 -4.60 -5.93 -11.50
C TYR A 26 -4.18 -4.62 -12.13
N GLU A 27 -4.96 -3.59 -11.90
CA GLU A 27 -4.57 -2.23 -12.23
C GLU A 27 -3.85 -1.67 -11.00
N VAL A 28 -2.73 -0.98 -11.20
CA VAL A 28 -1.89 -0.54 -10.09
C VAL A 28 -1.62 0.95 -10.16
N VAL A 29 -1.74 1.61 -9.01
CA VAL A 29 -1.38 3.01 -8.85
C VAL A 29 -0.36 3.07 -7.73
N VAL A 30 0.66 3.90 -7.85
CA VAL A 30 1.75 3.95 -6.88
C VAL A 30 1.89 5.35 -6.31
N ALA A 31 2.00 5.43 -4.99
CA ALA A 31 2.31 6.65 -4.28
C ALA A 31 3.61 6.45 -3.52
N SER A 32 4.47 7.46 -3.50
CA SER A 32 5.79 7.33 -2.88
C SER A 32 5.83 7.72 -1.42
N ASP A 33 4.77 8.28 -0.89
CA ASP A 33 4.70 8.61 0.53
C ASP A 33 3.23 8.65 0.96
N GLY A 34 3.02 8.80 2.25
CA GLY A 34 1.67 8.75 2.81
C GLY A 34 0.79 9.90 2.36
N VAL A 35 1.36 11.08 2.20
CA VAL A 35 0.59 12.24 1.76
C VAL A 35 0.09 12.02 0.33
N ALA A 36 0.96 11.55 -0.56
CA ALA A 36 0.56 11.23 -1.92
C ALA A 36 -0.46 10.09 -1.94
N GLY A 37 -0.28 9.12 -1.07
CA GLY A 37 -1.23 8.00 -0.97
C GLY A 37 -2.62 8.46 -0.61
N ILE A 38 -2.74 9.34 0.36
CA ILE A 38 -4.02 9.89 0.76
C ILE A 38 -4.64 10.70 -0.39
N ALA A 39 -3.81 11.49 -1.08
CA ALA A 39 -4.30 12.32 -2.17
C ALA A 39 -4.75 11.48 -3.37
N MET A 40 -4.12 10.33 -3.59
CA MET A 40 -4.45 9.47 -4.72
C MET A 40 -5.57 8.49 -4.43
N PHE A 41 -5.91 8.32 -3.15
CA PHE A 41 -6.96 7.38 -2.78
C PHE A 41 -8.33 7.91 -3.24
N ASP A 42 -9.12 7.05 -3.83
CA ASP A 42 -10.51 7.37 -4.15
C ASP A 42 -11.33 6.09 -4.11
N ASP A 43 -12.60 6.19 -4.43
CA ASP A 43 -13.51 5.07 -4.31
C ASP A 43 -13.27 3.98 -5.35
N THR A 44 -12.40 4.22 -6.32
CA THR A 44 -12.08 3.17 -7.31
C THR A 44 -11.01 2.21 -6.79
N ILE A 45 -10.39 2.53 -5.67
CA ILE A 45 -9.34 1.68 -5.11
C ILE A 45 -9.99 0.49 -4.39
N ASP A 46 -9.60 -0.71 -4.78
CA ASP A 46 -10.16 -1.93 -4.20
C ASP A 46 -9.28 -2.52 -3.10
N LEU A 47 -8.01 -2.16 -3.08
CA LEU A 47 -7.07 -2.67 -2.07
C LEU A 47 -5.95 -1.67 -1.89
N LEU A 48 -5.50 -1.48 -0.66
CA LEU A 48 -4.37 -0.61 -0.35
C LEU A 48 -3.23 -1.46 0.20
N LEU A 49 -2.07 -1.40 -0.43
CA LEU A 49 -0.85 -1.98 0.11
C LEU A 49 -0.04 -0.85 0.70
N LEU A 50 0.26 -0.93 1.98
CA LEU A 50 0.79 0.18 2.73
C LEU A 50 2.03 -0.21 3.52
N ASP A 51 3.11 0.56 3.34
CA ASP A 51 4.30 0.39 4.17
C ASP A 51 4.17 1.35 5.36
N ILE A 52 4.15 0.81 6.57
CA ILE A 52 3.97 1.65 7.75
C ILE A 52 5.21 2.45 8.11
N MET A 53 6.35 2.16 7.49
CA MET A 53 7.59 2.87 7.76
C MET A 53 7.83 3.99 6.76
N LEU A 54 6.77 4.72 6.43
CA LEU A 54 6.85 5.76 5.42
C LEU A 54 7.41 7.06 5.99
N PRO A 55 8.08 7.87 5.13
CA PRO A 55 8.44 9.22 5.54
C PRO A 55 7.21 10.12 5.58
N LYS A 56 7.34 11.26 6.20
CA LYS A 56 6.33 12.32 6.31
C LYS A 56 5.18 11.91 7.20
N ILE A 57 4.26 11.12 6.70
CA ILE A 57 3.17 10.62 7.52
C ILE A 57 3.28 9.11 7.48
N ASP A 58 3.34 8.48 8.63
CA ASP A 58 3.58 7.04 8.68
C ASP A 58 2.35 6.25 8.27
N GLY A 59 2.54 4.94 8.11
CA GLY A 59 1.48 4.09 7.62
C GLY A 59 0.26 4.05 8.49
N TYR A 60 0.45 4.17 9.80
CA TYR A 60 -0.71 4.18 10.70
C TYR A 60 -1.54 5.45 10.50
N GLY A 61 -0.89 6.59 10.25
CA GLY A 61 -1.60 7.83 9.96
C GLY A 61 -2.40 7.73 8.67
N VAL A 62 -1.80 7.12 7.64
CA VAL A 62 -2.50 6.91 6.38
C VAL A 62 -3.72 6.04 6.60
N CYS A 63 -3.55 4.94 7.34
CA CYS A 63 -4.63 4.01 7.63
C CYS A 63 -5.78 4.72 8.34
N GLU A 64 -5.44 5.56 9.32
CA GLU A 64 -6.46 6.28 10.08
C GLU A 64 -7.28 7.20 9.18
N VAL A 65 -6.61 7.96 8.31
CA VAL A 65 -7.31 8.86 7.40
C VAL A 65 -8.21 8.09 6.44
N ILE A 66 -7.68 7.00 5.86
CA ILE A 66 -8.44 6.23 4.89
C ILE A 66 -9.66 5.59 5.56
N ARG A 67 -9.52 5.09 6.80
CA ARG A 67 -10.62 4.43 7.49
C ARG A 67 -11.77 5.37 7.80
N LYS A 68 -11.53 6.66 7.84
CA LYS A 68 -12.63 7.63 8.00
C LYS A 68 -13.45 7.75 6.74
N ARG A 69 -12.93 7.30 5.60
CA ARG A 69 -13.58 7.46 4.32
C ARG A 69 -14.01 6.15 3.69
N SER A 70 -13.42 5.04 4.06
CA SER A 70 -13.62 3.79 3.33
C SER A 70 -13.32 2.58 4.18
N GLN A 71 -13.97 1.46 3.85
CA GLN A 71 -13.70 0.17 4.46
C GLN A 71 -12.80 -0.68 3.56
N VAL A 72 -12.09 -0.07 2.63
CA VAL A 72 -11.23 -0.79 1.71
C VAL A 72 -10.23 -1.65 2.48
N PRO A 73 -9.95 -2.87 2.04
CA PRO A 73 -8.94 -3.69 2.71
C PRO A 73 -7.56 -3.03 2.62
N ILE A 74 -6.84 -3.01 3.73
CA ILE A 74 -5.51 -2.45 3.80
C ILE A 74 -4.57 -3.54 4.29
N ILE A 75 -3.58 -3.87 3.48
CA ILE A 75 -2.56 -4.83 3.84
C ILE A 75 -1.29 -4.08 4.14
N ASN A 76 -0.76 -4.32 5.34
CA ASN A 76 0.44 -3.66 5.76
C ASN A 76 1.65 -4.47 5.34
N SER A 77 2.53 -3.85 4.57
CA SER A 77 3.73 -4.49 4.12
C SER A 77 4.86 -4.14 5.08
N VAL A 78 5.21 -5.04 5.96
CA VAL A 78 6.27 -4.82 6.92
C VAL A 78 7.56 -5.38 6.37
N ARG A 79 8.58 -4.54 6.25
CA ARG A 79 9.87 -4.98 5.78
C ARG A 79 10.67 -5.45 6.97
N VAL A 80 10.88 -6.73 7.07
CA VAL A 80 11.69 -7.29 8.12
C VAL A 80 12.88 -7.97 7.47
N PRO A 81 14.08 -7.44 7.60
CA PRO A 81 15.22 -7.97 6.90
C PRO A 81 15.51 -9.42 7.28
N GLY A 82 15.78 -10.21 6.28
CA GLY A 82 16.23 -11.56 6.50
C GLY A 82 15.16 -12.53 6.91
N THR A 83 13.90 -12.15 6.91
CA THR A 83 12.88 -13.06 7.31
C THR A 83 11.65 -12.89 6.46
N LEU A 84 10.98 -13.98 6.21
CA LEU A 84 9.78 -13.94 5.48
C LEU A 84 8.58 -14.16 6.30
N THR A 85 8.76 -14.35 7.58
CA THR A 85 7.62 -14.61 8.39
C THR A 85 6.76 -13.45 8.56
N SER A 86 7.30 -12.37 8.23
CA SER A 86 6.53 -11.18 8.34
C SER A 86 5.39 -11.15 7.41
N ASN A 87 5.33 -12.09 6.59
CA ASN A 87 4.25 -12.07 5.74
C ASN A 87 2.99 -12.45 6.36
N LYS A 88 2.95 -12.57 7.62
CA LYS A 88 1.76 -12.48 8.19
C LYS A 88 1.26 -11.21 7.92
N GLU A 89 0.51 -11.03 6.98
CA GLU A 89 -0.01 -9.83 6.67
C GLU A 89 -0.81 -9.40 7.71
N ASN A 90 -0.68 -8.23 8.11
CA ASN A 90 -1.51 -7.60 9.08
C ASN A 90 -2.54 -6.84 8.34
N LEU A 91 -3.72 -7.36 8.31
CA LEU A 91 -4.81 -6.68 7.71
C LEU A 91 -5.27 -5.60 8.64
N LEU A 92 -5.12 -4.37 8.27
CA LEU A 92 -5.40 -3.22 9.13
C LEU A 92 -6.80 -2.67 8.99
#